data_e03ad8c3c410e2c9ef5d5315d6fdea7a
#
_entry.id   e03ad8c3c410e2c9ef5d5315d6fdea7a
#
_cell.length_a   1.000
_cell.length_b   1.000
_cell.length_c   1.000
_cell.angle_alpha   90.00
_cell.angle_beta   90.00
_cell.angle_gamma   90.00
#
_symmetry.space_group_name_H-M   'P 1'
#
loop_
_entity.id
_entity.type
_entity.pdbx_description
1 polymer ?
#
loop_
_entity_poly.entity_id
_entity_poly.type
_entity_poly.pdbx_seq_one_letter_code
_entity_poly.pdbx_strand_id
1 'polypeptide(L)'
;MSKVELISLTPDAEKTMAYIARVSNPKNQENEDYSKLLSYCIKNEHWSVFEQSFMTLQIETNRGIAAQILRHRSFTFQEFSQRYADSSQLGNIPVPELRRQDFKNRQNSIPDLPDELKKRFNEKISSHFKAASELYEDLLAQGIAKAVSYTHLTLPTTKN
;
A
#
# COMPACT_ATOMS: atom_id res chain seq x y z
N MET A 1 -10.73 3.75 -3.79
CA MET A 1 -9.42 4.39 -3.99
C MET A 1 -8.54 4.03 -2.81
N SER A 2 -7.23 3.89 -3.04
CA SER A 2 -6.30 3.74 -1.91
C SER A 2 -6.15 5.07 -1.19
N LYS A 3 -5.99 5.03 0.15
CA LYS A 3 -5.71 6.19 0.99
C LYS A 3 -4.34 6.01 1.62
N VAL A 4 -3.56 7.10 1.68
CA VAL A 4 -2.26 7.13 2.34
C VAL A 4 -2.25 8.28 3.33
N GLU A 5 -1.81 8.01 4.55
CA GLU A 5 -1.75 8.97 5.64
C GLU A 5 -0.38 8.90 6.31
N LEU A 6 0.23 10.06 6.55
CA LEU A 6 1.48 10.15 7.29
C LEU A 6 1.19 10.06 8.79
N ILE A 7 1.68 9.03 9.45
CA ILE A 7 1.53 8.81 10.90
C ILE A 7 2.66 9.47 11.68
N SER A 8 3.89 9.32 11.21
CA SER A 8 5.05 9.95 11.84
C SER A 8 6.16 10.21 10.84
N LEU A 9 6.96 11.20 11.15
CA LEU A 9 8.17 11.55 10.41
C LEU A 9 9.23 11.96 11.41
N THR A 10 10.50 11.63 11.14
CA THR A 10 11.63 12.17 11.89
C THR A 10 11.53 13.70 11.95
N PRO A 11 11.55 14.32 13.15
CA PRO A 11 11.51 15.79 13.26
C PRO A 11 12.65 16.43 12.47
N ASP A 12 12.36 17.52 11.77
CA ASP A 12 13.32 18.25 10.95
C ASP A 12 14.17 17.35 10.03
N ALA A 13 13.52 16.35 9.41
CA ALA A 13 14.16 15.28 8.66
C ALA A 13 15.20 15.79 7.65
N GLU A 14 14.87 16.79 6.84
CA GLU A 14 15.77 17.34 5.83
C GLU A 14 16.99 18.03 6.46
N LYS A 15 16.78 18.80 7.53
CA LYS A 15 17.85 19.45 8.30
C LYS A 15 18.77 18.39 8.93
N THR A 16 18.19 17.35 9.53
CA THR A 16 18.91 16.24 10.13
C THR A 16 19.77 15.50 9.11
N MET A 17 19.22 15.14 7.96
CA MET A 17 19.95 14.51 6.86
C MET A 17 21.12 15.39 6.37
N ALA A 18 20.90 16.68 6.21
CA ALA A 18 21.96 17.58 5.76
C ALA A 18 23.04 17.80 6.82
N TYR A 19 22.68 17.87 8.10
CA TYR A 19 23.62 17.90 9.22
C TYR A 19 24.53 16.68 9.20
N ILE A 20 23.96 15.49 9.03
CA ILE A 20 24.70 14.23 8.95
C ILE A 20 25.57 14.17 7.70
N ALA A 21 25.06 14.60 6.54
CA ALA A 21 25.83 14.66 5.31
C ALA A 21 27.08 15.54 5.42
N ARG A 22 27.06 16.53 6.34
CA ARG A 22 28.18 17.45 6.58
C ARG A 22 29.13 17.04 7.71
N VAL A 23 28.99 15.82 8.25
CA VAL A 23 29.85 15.32 9.36
C VAL A 23 31.35 15.48 9.08
N SER A 24 31.78 15.38 7.82
CA SER A 24 33.16 15.58 7.40
C SER A 24 33.52 17.06 7.13
N ASN A 25 32.60 17.99 7.35
CA ASN A 25 32.80 19.43 7.21
C ASN A 25 32.22 20.19 8.42
N PRO A 26 32.85 20.08 9.63
CA PRO A 26 32.28 20.61 10.87
C PRO A 26 32.01 22.11 10.84
N LYS A 27 32.78 22.89 10.08
CA LYS A 27 32.59 24.34 9.99
C LYS A 27 31.28 24.74 9.27
N ASN A 28 30.71 23.82 8.49
CA ASN A 28 29.49 24.06 7.73
C ASN A 28 28.32 23.15 8.17
N GLN A 29 28.53 22.39 9.26
CA GLN A 29 27.58 21.37 9.68
C GLN A 29 26.24 21.96 10.09
N GLU A 30 26.26 23.13 10.78
CA GLU A 30 25.07 23.86 11.25
C GLU A 30 24.41 24.74 10.17
N ASN A 31 24.85 24.68 8.92
CA ASN A 31 24.28 25.51 7.86
C ASN A 31 22.83 25.11 7.58
N GLU A 32 21.93 26.10 7.64
CA GLU A 32 20.49 25.88 7.44
C GLU A 32 20.07 25.77 5.95
N ASP A 33 20.94 26.12 5.00
CA ASP A 33 20.69 25.89 3.56
C ASP A 33 21.04 24.43 3.22
N TYR A 34 20.06 23.56 3.33
CA TYR A 34 20.23 22.12 3.06
C TYR A 34 19.71 21.65 1.70
N SER A 35 18.82 22.42 1.06
CA SER A 35 18.15 21.99 -0.18
C SER A 35 19.12 21.65 -1.31
N LYS A 36 20.13 22.48 -1.52
CA LYS A 36 21.16 22.28 -2.55
C LYS A 36 22.03 21.05 -2.28
N LEU A 37 22.36 20.83 -0.98
CA LEU A 37 23.14 19.67 -0.58
C LEU A 37 22.37 18.39 -0.79
N LEU A 38 21.12 18.31 -0.35
CA LEU A 38 20.28 17.12 -0.53
C LEU A 38 20.05 16.84 -2.02
N SER A 39 19.77 17.87 -2.82
CA SER A 39 19.68 17.75 -4.27
C SER A 39 20.98 17.23 -4.92
N TYR A 40 22.14 17.69 -4.44
CA TYR A 40 23.43 17.17 -4.87
C TYR A 40 23.60 15.69 -4.49
N CYS A 41 23.24 15.29 -3.28
CA CYS A 41 23.28 13.89 -2.82
C CYS A 41 22.41 12.99 -3.71
N ILE A 42 21.18 13.40 -4.03
CA ILE A 42 20.29 12.66 -4.92
C ILE A 42 20.91 12.52 -6.31
N LYS A 43 21.40 13.63 -6.89
CA LYS A 43 21.98 13.64 -8.24
C LYS A 43 23.21 12.74 -8.37
N ASN A 44 23.98 12.59 -7.28
CA ASN A 44 25.20 11.81 -7.25
C ASN A 44 25.03 10.44 -6.57
N GLU A 45 23.78 10.02 -6.34
CA GLU A 45 23.43 8.71 -5.78
C GLU A 45 24.02 8.45 -4.39
N HIS A 46 24.20 9.50 -3.58
CA HIS A 46 24.66 9.40 -2.19
C HIS A 46 23.48 9.07 -1.26
N TRP A 47 22.99 7.84 -1.29
CA TRP A 47 21.74 7.43 -0.64
C TRP A 47 21.83 7.29 0.88
N SER A 48 23.02 6.99 1.43
CA SER A 48 23.18 6.70 2.86
C SER A 48 22.74 7.84 3.80
N VAL A 49 22.80 9.09 3.36
CA VAL A 49 22.33 10.22 4.15
C VAL A 49 20.81 10.21 4.36
N PHE A 50 20.05 9.62 3.42
CA PHE A 50 18.59 9.51 3.48
C PHE A 50 18.12 8.35 4.36
N GLU A 51 19.01 7.42 4.70
CA GLU A 51 18.71 6.32 5.63
C GLU A 51 18.68 6.76 7.10
N GLN A 52 18.99 8.02 7.37
CA GLN A 52 19.02 8.59 8.73
C GLN A 52 17.68 9.19 9.16
N SER A 53 16.69 9.15 8.31
CA SER A 53 15.35 9.65 8.60
C SER A 53 14.29 8.61 8.24
N PHE A 54 13.24 8.58 9.05
CA PHE A 54 12.19 7.56 8.95
C PHE A 54 10.82 8.22 8.83
N MET A 55 9.94 7.59 8.07
CA MET A 55 8.52 7.92 8.08
C MET A 55 7.68 6.66 8.23
N THR A 56 6.57 6.81 8.94
CA THR A 56 5.54 5.77 9.06
C THR A 56 4.30 6.22 8.31
N LEU A 57 3.85 5.37 7.40
CA LEU A 57 2.65 5.61 6.60
C LEU A 57 1.59 4.57 6.94
N GLN A 58 0.35 5.02 7.12
CA GLN A 58 -0.81 4.15 7.07
C GLN A 58 -1.32 4.10 5.64
N ILE A 59 -1.52 2.89 5.11
CA ILE A 59 -1.99 2.69 3.74
C ILE A 59 -3.25 1.81 3.79
N GLU A 60 -4.38 2.40 3.39
CA GLU A 60 -5.62 1.68 3.18
C GLU A 60 -5.74 1.34 1.70
N THR A 61 -5.75 0.06 1.37
CA THR A 61 -5.78 -0.39 -0.02
C THR A 61 -6.35 -1.80 -0.15
N ASN A 62 -6.57 -2.25 -1.38
CA ASN A 62 -7.02 -3.62 -1.62
C ASN A 62 -5.85 -4.62 -1.51
N ARG A 63 -6.20 -5.90 -1.33
CA ARG A 63 -5.25 -7.01 -1.15
C ARG A 63 -4.25 -7.14 -2.30
N GLY A 64 -4.68 -6.90 -3.54
CA GLY A 64 -3.80 -7.00 -4.70
C GLY A 64 -2.68 -5.96 -4.69
N ILE A 65 -2.99 -4.72 -4.32
CA ILE A 65 -2.00 -3.63 -4.18
C ILE A 65 -1.14 -3.88 -2.94
N ALA A 66 -1.74 -4.24 -1.79
CA ALA A 66 -1.00 -4.55 -0.58
C ALA A 66 0.07 -5.62 -0.82
N ALA A 67 -0.26 -6.71 -1.51
CA ALA A 67 0.68 -7.77 -1.86
C ALA A 67 1.86 -7.27 -2.72
N GLN A 68 1.69 -6.23 -3.55
CA GLN A 68 2.79 -5.61 -4.29
C GLN A 68 3.67 -4.73 -3.38
N ILE A 69 3.05 -3.96 -2.49
CA ILE A 69 3.78 -3.10 -1.53
C ILE A 69 4.64 -3.94 -0.60
N LEU A 70 4.10 -5.05 -0.08
CA LEU A 70 4.79 -5.97 0.84
C LEU A 70 6.04 -6.65 0.22
N ARG A 71 6.23 -6.57 -1.08
CA ARG A 71 7.45 -7.08 -1.75
C ARG A 71 8.64 -6.14 -1.63
N HIS A 72 8.45 -4.92 -1.15
CA HIS A 72 9.53 -3.94 -1.03
C HIS A 72 10.46 -4.30 0.14
N ARG A 73 11.71 -4.64 -0.17
CA ARG A 73 12.64 -5.23 0.81
C ARG A 73 13.21 -4.24 1.83
N SER A 74 13.20 -2.94 1.51
CA SER A 74 13.76 -1.90 2.38
C SER A 74 12.75 -1.32 3.36
N PHE A 75 11.50 -1.79 3.32
CA PHE A 75 10.45 -1.35 4.24
C PHE A 75 10.13 -2.44 5.26
N THR A 76 9.69 -2.01 6.42
CA THR A 76 9.07 -2.89 7.42
C THR A 76 7.56 -2.66 7.39
N PHE A 77 6.79 -3.72 7.63
CA PHE A 77 5.35 -3.69 7.49
C PHE A 77 4.65 -4.29 8.69
N GLN A 78 3.51 -3.68 9.05
CA GLN A 78 2.52 -4.26 9.93
C GLN A 78 1.19 -4.28 9.16
N GLU A 79 0.68 -5.46 8.85
CA GLU A 79 -0.56 -5.65 8.13
C GLU A 79 -1.70 -6.00 9.09
N PHE A 80 -2.93 -5.56 8.77
CA PHE A 80 -4.14 -5.99 9.47
C PHE A 80 -4.28 -7.51 9.41
N SER A 81 -4.32 -8.14 10.58
CA SER A 81 -4.37 -9.59 10.66
C SER A 81 -5.81 -10.12 10.73
N GLN A 82 -6.30 -10.69 9.64
CA GLN A 82 -7.59 -11.37 9.58
C GLN A 82 -7.66 -12.67 10.43
N ARG A 83 -6.55 -13.09 11.00
CA ARG A 83 -6.52 -14.22 11.95
C ARG A 83 -6.98 -13.80 13.35
N TYR A 84 -6.73 -12.55 13.73
CA TYR A 84 -7.08 -11.98 15.03
C TYR A 84 -8.35 -11.15 14.98
N ALA A 85 -8.47 -10.29 13.99
CA ALA A 85 -9.59 -9.38 13.85
C ALA A 85 -10.58 -9.89 12.81
N ASP A 86 -11.84 -9.51 12.99
CA ASP A 86 -12.91 -9.80 12.06
C ASP A 86 -12.74 -8.94 10.79
N SER A 87 -12.84 -9.54 9.62
CA SER A 87 -12.70 -8.83 8.35
C SER A 87 -13.83 -7.82 8.09
N SER A 88 -14.98 -7.94 8.77
CA SER A 88 -16.05 -6.95 8.72
C SER A 88 -15.60 -5.56 9.21
N GLN A 89 -14.58 -5.51 10.08
CA GLN A 89 -13.99 -4.26 10.58
C GLN A 89 -13.24 -3.47 9.48
N LEU A 90 -12.90 -4.09 8.37
CA LEU A 90 -12.26 -3.41 7.23
C LEU A 90 -13.23 -2.55 6.41
N GLY A 91 -14.53 -2.60 6.74
CA GLY A 91 -15.57 -1.85 6.04
C GLY A 91 -15.90 -2.41 4.66
N ASN A 92 -16.54 -1.60 3.84
CA ASN A 92 -16.99 -2.01 2.52
C ASN A 92 -15.82 -2.29 1.57
N ILE A 93 -15.88 -3.41 0.86
CA ILE A 93 -14.91 -3.77 -0.18
C ILE A 93 -15.11 -2.85 -1.39
N PRO A 94 -14.14 -1.99 -1.72
CA PRO A 94 -14.29 -1.10 -2.85
C PRO A 94 -14.20 -1.90 -4.16
N VAL A 95 -15.15 -1.68 -5.05
CA VAL A 95 -15.06 -2.21 -6.42
C VAL A 95 -13.96 -1.47 -7.16
N PRO A 96 -12.95 -2.17 -7.73
CA PRO A 96 -11.87 -1.53 -8.45
C PRO A 96 -12.38 -0.90 -9.75
N GLU A 97 -11.72 0.19 -10.19
CA GLU A 97 -12.01 0.78 -11.50
C GLU A 97 -11.73 -0.25 -12.60
N LEU A 98 -12.74 -0.49 -13.43
CA LEU A 98 -12.63 -1.38 -14.58
C LEU A 98 -11.95 -0.66 -15.75
N ARG A 99 -10.88 -1.25 -16.27
CA ARG A 99 -10.07 -0.69 -17.34
C ARG A 99 -9.83 -1.74 -18.43
N ARG A 100 -9.71 -1.30 -19.69
CA ARG A 100 -9.43 -2.18 -20.82
C ARG A 100 -7.94 -2.56 -20.84
N GLN A 101 -7.62 -3.77 -21.25
CA GLN A 101 -6.24 -4.20 -21.49
C GLN A 101 -5.62 -3.38 -22.63
N ASP A 102 -4.43 -2.84 -22.41
CA ASP A 102 -3.60 -2.29 -23.47
C ASP A 102 -2.93 -3.44 -24.26
N PHE A 103 -3.19 -3.52 -25.54
CA PHE A 103 -2.64 -4.59 -26.39
C PHE A 103 -1.19 -4.38 -26.78
N LYS A 104 -0.69 -3.14 -26.71
CA LYS A 104 0.71 -2.81 -27.03
C LYS A 104 1.60 -2.99 -25.81
N ASN A 105 1.15 -2.55 -24.65
CA ASN A 105 1.86 -2.70 -23.40
C ASN A 105 1.02 -3.53 -22.41
N ARG A 106 1.42 -4.79 -22.24
CA ARG A 106 0.70 -5.75 -21.36
C ARG A 106 0.64 -5.33 -19.89
N GLN A 107 1.52 -4.43 -19.45
CA GLN A 107 1.53 -3.91 -18.09
C GLN A 107 0.61 -2.69 -17.91
N ASN A 108 0.12 -2.13 -19.00
CA ASN A 108 -0.73 -0.95 -19.00
C ASN A 108 -2.21 -1.30 -19.18
N SER A 109 -3.08 -0.39 -18.77
CA SER A 109 -4.53 -0.46 -18.97
C SER A 109 -5.09 0.91 -19.36
N ILE A 110 -6.17 0.92 -20.12
CA ILE A 110 -6.76 2.12 -20.72
C ILE A 110 -8.16 2.36 -20.10
N PRO A 111 -8.47 3.57 -19.59
CA PRO A 111 -9.73 3.86 -18.88
C PRO A 111 -10.89 4.20 -19.84
N ASP A 112 -11.01 3.49 -20.96
CA ASP A 112 -11.94 3.77 -22.06
C ASP A 112 -13.05 2.73 -22.24
N LEU A 113 -13.36 1.97 -21.19
CA LEU A 113 -14.50 1.05 -21.21
C LEU A 113 -15.83 1.84 -21.25
N PRO A 114 -16.82 1.40 -22.06
CA PRO A 114 -18.16 1.96 -22.06
C PRO A 114 -18.80 1.92 -20.66
N ASP A 115 -19.50 2.98 -20.29
CA ASP A 115 -20.08 3.10 -18.95
C ASP A 115 -21.14 2.02 -18.65
N GLU A 116 -21.91 1.61 -19.63
CA GLU A 116 -22.87 0.49 -19.49
C GLU A 116 -22.15 -0.83 -19.13
N LEU A 117 -20.99 -1.08 -19.75
CA LEU A 117 -20.18 -2.25 -19.46
C LEU A 117 -19.61 -2.20 -18.06
N LYS A 118 -19.08 -1.02 -17.66
CA LYS A 118 -18.59 -0.78 -16.30
C LYS A 118 -19.70 -1.02 -15.28
N LYS A 119 -20.89 -0.42 -15.48
CA LYS A 119 -22.04 -0.57 -14.58
C LYS A 119 -22.42 -2.05 -14.41
N ARG A 120 -22.61 -2.76 -15.53
CA ARG A 120 -22.99 -4.18 -15.54
C ARG A 120 -22.01 -5.06 -14.76
N PHE A 121 -20.70 -4.85 -14.93
CA PHE A 121 -19.69 -5.64 -14.22
C PHE A 121 -19.48 -5.19 -12.77
N ASN A 122 -19.61 -3.90 -12.48
CA ASN A 122 -19.58 -3.41 -11.10
C ASN A 122 -20.72 -4.01 -10.27
N GLU A 123 -21.93 -4.13 -10.81
CA GLU A 123 -23.05 -4.80 -10.15
C GLU A 123 -22.75 -6.28 -9.87
N LYS A 124 -22.18 -7.00 -10.84
CA LYS A 124 -21.79 -8.40 -10.66
C LYS A 124 -20.69 -8.58 -9.63
N ILE A 125 -19.67 -7.72 -9.63
CA ILE A 125 -18.56 -7.76 -8.66
C ILE A 125 -19.10 -7.44 -7.26
N SER A 126 -19.94 -6.43 -7.12
CA SER A 126 -20.55 -6.07 -5.83
C SER A 126 -21.41 -7.20 -5.28
N SER A 127 -22.20 -7.86 -6.13
CA SER A 127 -23.01 -9.03 -5.75
C SER A 127 -22.14 -10.19 -5.29
N HIS A 128 -21.01 -10.43 -5.97
CA HIS A 128 -20.06 -11.47 -5.57
C HIS A 128 -19.41 -11.16 -4.21
N PHE A 129 -18.98 -9.94 -3.98
CA PHE A 129 -18.41 -9.52 -2.70
C PHE A 129 -19.44 -9.63 -1.57
N LYS A 130 -20.69 -9.27 -1.83
CA LYS A 130 -21.77 -9.41 -0.86
C LYS A 130 -21.98 -10.88 -0.45
N ALA A 131 -22.10 -11.77 -1.44
CA ALA A 131 -22.26 -13.20 -1.19
C ALA A 131 -21.06 -13.81 -0.43
N ALA A 132 -19.84 -13.35 -0.73
CA ALA A 132 -18.64 -13.77 -0.02
C ALA A 132 -18.65 -13.29 1.44
N SER A 133 -19.09 -12.06 1.71
CA SER A 133 -19.21 -11.54 3.07
C SER A 133 -20.27 -12.29 3.89
N GLU A 134 -21.43 -12.55 3.29
CA GLU A 134 -22.49 -13.35 3.92
C GLU A 134 -22.00 -14.76 4.28
N LEU A 135 -21.29 -15.42 3.38
CA LEU A 135 -20.68 -16.73 3.67
C LEU A 135 -19.69 -16.66 4.83
N TYR A 136 -18.86 -15.61 4.89
CA TYR A 136 -17.90 -15.43 5.99
C TYR A 136 -18.63 -15.27 7.34
N GLU A 137 -19.67 -14.45 7.39
CA GLU A 137 -20.48 -14.23 8.58
C GLU A 137 -21.17 -15.53 9.03
N ASP A 138 -21.74 -16.28 8.11
CA ASP A 138 -22.36 -17.58 8.38
C ASP A 138 -21.36 -18.58 8.98
N LEU A 139 -20.15 -18.65 8.42
CA LEU A 139 -19.08 -19.51 8.94
C LEU A 139 -18.69 -19.14 10.38
N LEU A 140 -18.56 -17.84 10.67
CA LEU A 140 -18.27 -17.36 12.02
C LEU A 140 -19.41 -17.67 12.99
N ALA A 141 -20.66 -17.52 12.57
CA ALA A 141 -21.84 -17.83 13.37
C ALA A 141 -21.92 -19.32 13.77
N GLN A 142 -21.36 -20.21 12.94
CA GLN A 142 -21.22 -21.64 13.23
C GLN A 142 -19.98 -21.97 14.06
N GLY A 143 -19.24 -20.98 14.54
CA GLY A 143 -18.03 -21.16 15.36
C GLY A 143 -16.78 -21.58 14.59
N ILE A 144 -16.80 -21.46 13.25
CA ILE A 144 -15.61 -21.73 12.43
C ILE A 144 -14.58 -20.61 12.65
N ALA A 145 -13.33 -20.98 12.86
CA ALA A 145 -12.26 -20.04 13.18
C ALA A 145 -12.07 -18.99 12.07
N LYS A 146 -11.86 -17.73 12.45
CA LYS A 146 -11.59 -16.60 11.52
C LYS A 146 -10.51 -16.95 10.51
N ALA A 147 -9.41 -17.56 10.94
CA ALA A 147 -8.31 -17.97 10.08
C ALA A 147 -8.71 -18.95 8.97
N VAL A 148 -9.75 -19.76 9.18
CA VAL A 148 -10.28 -20.69 8.17
C VAL A 148 -11.34 -19.99 7.32
N SER A 149 -12.23 -19.23 7.93
CA SER A 149 -13.35 -18.57 7.25
C SER A 149 -12.87 -17.62 6.15
N TYR A 150 -11.85 -16.78 6.40
CA TYR A 150 -11.37 -15.86 5.37
C TYR A 150 -10.60 -16.54 4.23
N THR A 151 -10.03 -17.74 4.43
CA THR A 151 -9.28 -18.45 3.36
C THR A 151 -10.18 -18.85 2.20
N HIS A 152 -11.47 -19.05 2.45
CA HIS A 152 -12.45 -19.36 1.39
C HIS A 152 -12.85 -18.13 0.56
N LEU A 153 -12.56 -16.92 1.06
CA LEU A 153 -12.83 -15.66 0.35
C LEU A 153 -11.70 -15.26 -0.60
N THR A 154 -10.51 -15.82 -0.41
CA THR A 154 -9.35 -15.55 -1.25
C THR A 154 -9.13 -16.72 -2.18
N LEU A 155 -9.08 -16.47 -3.49
CA LEU A 155 -8.64 -17.48 -4.43
C LEU A 155 -7.22 -17.93 -4.05
N PRO A 156 -6.92 -19.24 -4.07
CA PRO A 156 -5.58 -19.71 -3.80
C PRO A 156 -4.62 -19.12 -4.83
N THR A 157 -3.74 -18.24 -4.37
CA THR A 157 -2.75 -17.55 -5.21
C THR A 157 -1.44 -18.29 -5.30
N THR A 158 -1.34 -19.43 -4.65
CA THR A 158 -0.13 -20.27 -4.65
C THR A 158 -0.24 -21.36 -5.70
N LYS A 159 0.41 -21.14 -6.84
CA LYS A 159 1.11 -22.22 -7.51
C LYS A 159 2.52 -22.24 -6.96
N ASN A 160 2.87 -23.28 -6.22
CA ASN A 160 4.26 -23.61 -5.97
C ASN A 160 4.91 -24.01 -7.28
#